data_6f1ef214f0a969317711a92283acf484
#
_entry.id   6f1ef214f0a969317711a92283acf484
#
_cell.length_a   1.000
_cell.length_b   1.000
_cell.length_c   1.000
_cell.angle_alpha   90.00
_cell.angle_beta   90.00
_cell.angle_gamma   90.00
#
_symmetry.space_group_name_H-M   'P 1'
#
loop_
_entity.id
_entity.type
_entity.pdbx_description
1 polymer ?
#
loop_
_entity_poly.entity_id
_entity_poly.type
_entity_poly.pdbx_seq_one_letter_code
_entity_poly.pdbx_strand_id
1 'polypeptide(L)'
;MTTERFEVRRQIAASPEKIFRLLCDPAGHVAIDSSGMLQSAEGEPARGAGDEFVVHMDRESLNDYPMGKYDVTVIITKFEQDALIEWTISGQVQPPIRHLYGYRLKAGEGEDEGGTLVTSYYDWSEIEERYRDAGIFPVIPEASLRATLGILARNVE
;
A
#
# COMPACT_ATOMS: atom_id res chain seq x y z
N MET A 1 -19.04 12.46 -12.40
CA MET A 1 -18.00 11.41 -12.63
C MET A 1 -17.54 10.84 -11.32
N THR A 2 -17.49 9.52 -11.24
CA THR A 2 -16.98 8.85 -10.06
C THR A 2 -15.46 8.76 -10.16
N THR A 3 -14.78 9.27 -9.15
CA THR A 3 -13.32 9.15 -9.08
C THR A 3 -12.96 7.73 -8.66
N GLU A 4 -12.11 7.07 -9.44
CA GLU A 4 -11.62 5.73 -9.14
C GLU A 4 -10.25 5.77 -8.46
N ARG A 5 -10.11 6.68 -7.49
CA ARG A 5 -8.88 6.88 -6.75
C ARG A 5 -9.18 7.50 -5.38
N PHE A 6 -8.54 6.97 -4.35
CA PHE A 6 -8.51 7.60 -3.03
C PHE A 6 -7.11 8.16 -2.77
N GLU A 7 -7.04 9.32 -2.12
CA GLU A 7 -5.79 9.88 -1.61
C GLU A 7 -6.03 10.42 -0.21
N VAL A 8 -5.16 10.08 0.71
CA VAL A 8 -5.16 10.63 2.06
C VAL A 8 -3.76 11.11 2.41
N ARG A 9 -3.65 12.14 3.24
CA ARG A 9 -2.38 12.76 3.59
C ARG A 9 -2.22 12.87 5.08
N ARG A 10 -0.97 12.79 5.53
CA ARG A 10 -0.62 13.00 6.92
C ARG A 10 0.79 13.56 7.02
N GLN A 11 0.95 14.59 7.86
CA GLN A 11 2.28 15.09 8.23
C GLN A 11 2.83 14.16 9.30
N ILE A 12 4.02 13.59 9.06
CA ILE A 12 4.67 12.63 9.95
C ILE A 12 6.01 13.19 10.40
N ALA A 13 6.28 13.12 11.71
CA ALA A 13 7.50 13.66 12.31
C ALA A 13 8.66 12.67 12.18
N ALA A 14 9.05 12.37 10.95
CA ALA A 14 10.17 11.50 10.61
C ALA A 14 10.69 11.89 9.23
N SER A 15 11.95 11.60 8.95
CA SER A 15 12.56 11.94 7.66
C SER A 15 11.99 11.08 6.54
N PRO A 16 12.01 11.59 5.28
CA PRO A 16 11.58 10.76 4.14
C PRO A 16 12.38 9.46 4.03
N GLU A 17 13.69 9.49 4.33
CA GLU A 17 14.54 8.30 4.26
C GLU A 17 14.09 7.22 5.23
N LYS A 18 13.76 7.60 6.45
CA LYS A 18 13.30 6.65 7.48
C LYS A 18 11.97 6.02 7.10
N ILE A 19 11.03 6.84 6.64
CA ILE A 19 9.71 6.38 6.21
C ILE A 19 9.85 5.47 4.98
N PHE A 20 10.62 5.89 4.00
CA PHE A 20 10.77 5.16 2.74
C PHE A 20 11.41 3.78 2.97
N ARG A 21 12.37 3.71 3.88
CA ARG A 21 13.02 2.44 4.24
C ARG A 21 11.99 1.42 4.74
N LEU A 22 11.06 1.86 5.58
CA LEU A 22 9.98 0.99 6.07
C LEU A 22 9.04 0.57 4.93
N LEU A 23 8.70 1.50 4.04
CA LEU A 23 7.80 1.22 2.92
C LEU A 23 8.41 0.29 1.87
N CYS A 24 9.74 0.23 1.77
CA CYS A 24 10.43 -0.70 0.87
C CYS A 24 10.58 -2.10 1.47
N ASP A 25 10.51 -2.21 2.78
CA ASP A 25 10.71 -3.46 3.50
C ASP A 25 9.43 -4.30 3.49
N PRO A 26 9.47 -5.56 2.99
CA PRO A 26 8.29 -6.42 3.05
C PRO A 26 7.69 -6.53 4.45
N ALA A 27 8.53 -6.65 5.49
CA ALA A 27 8.07 -6.66 6.88
C ALA A 27 7.40 -5.35 7.29
N GLY A 28 7.80 -4.23 6.66
CA GLY A 28 7.19 -2.93 6.90
C GLY A 28 5.72 -2.90 6.45
N HIS A 29 5.41 -3.52 5.33
CA HIS A 29 4.03 -3.62 4.84
C HIS A 29 3.14 -4.36 5.85
N VAL A 30 3.65 -5.42 6.44
CA VAL A 30 2.93 -6.17 7.49
C VAL A 30 2.77 -5.31 8.74
N ALA A 31 3.83 -4.61 9.14
CA ALA A 31 3.85 -3.80 10.36
C ALA A 31 2.80 -2.68 10.35
N ILE A 32 2.52 -2.10 9.18
CA ILE A 32 1.58 -0.96 9.09
C ILE A 32 0.20 -1.36 8.57
N ASP A 33 -0.03 -2.64 8.28
CA ASP A 33 -1.31 -3.10 7.80
C ASP A 33 -2.44 -2.81 8.78
N SER A 34 -3.47 -2.10 8.33
CA SER A 34 -4.65 -1.78 9.14
C SER A 34 -5.79 -2.78 8.97
N SER A 35 -5.68 -3.70 8.02
CA SER A 35 -6.73 -4.67 7.72
C SER A 35 -6.66 -5.93 8.58
N GLY A 36 -5.47 -6.27 9.06
CA GLY A 36 -5.23 -7.53 9.75
C GLY A 36 -5.03 -8.72 8.81
N MET A 37 -5.14 -8.53 7.50
CA MET A 37 -4.97 -9.61 6.52
C MET A 37 -3.52 -10.04 6.32
N LEU A 38 -2.59 -9.10 6.41
CA LEU A 38 -1.17 -9.37 6.15
C LEU A 38 -0.54 -10.03 7.37
N GLN A 39 -0.18 -11.30 7.25
CA GLN A 39 0.37 -12.09 8.36
C GLN A 39 1.89 -12.08 8.38
N SER A 40 2.52 -12.24 7.24
CA SER A 40 3.99 -12.24 7.11
C SER A 40 4.36 -11.95 5.66
N ALA A 41 5.63 -11.67 5.42
CA ALA A 41 6.14 -11.39 4.09
C ALA A 41 7.52 -11.99 3.89
N GLU A 42 7.87 -12.28 2.65
CA GLU A 42 9.16 -12.86 2.27
C GLU A 42 9.74 -12.09 1.09
N GLY A 43 11.02 -11.78 1.15
CA GLY A 43 11.73 -11.09 0.07
C GLY A 43 12.67 -10.03 0.60
N GLU A 44 13.46 -9.49 -0.30
CA GLU A 44 14.39 -8.40 0.00
C GLU A 44 13.66 -7.05 -0.08
N PRO A 45 14.16 -6.03 0.61
CA PRO A 45 13.63 -4.67 0.43
C PRO A 45 13.67 -4.24 -1.03
N ALA A 46 12.62 -3.55 -1.47
CA ALA A 46 12.52 -3.07 -2.85
C ALA A 46 13.60 -2.02 -3.13
N ARG A 47 14.20 -2.09 -4.31
CA ARG A 47 15.26 -1.17 -4.77
C ARG A 47 14.92 -0.48 -6.07
N GLY A 48 13.85 -0.87 -6.72
CA GLY A 48 13.45 -0.28 -7.99
C GLY A 48 12.18 -0.90 -8.55
N ALA A 49 11.67 -0.30 -9.61
CA ALA A 49 10.51 -0.83 -10.33
C ALA A 49 10.85 -2.20 -10.90
N GLY A 50 9.88 -3.12 -10.83
CA GLY A 50 10.06 -4.50 -11.26
C GLY A 50 10.44 -5.45 -10.13
N ASP A 51 10.87 -4.95 -8.99
CA ASP A 51 11.16 -5.79 -7.83
C ASP A 51 9.87 -6.38 -7.28
N GLU A 52 9.98 -7.55 -6.67
CA GLU A 52 8.83 -8.30 -6.16
C GLU A 52 9.10 -8.85 -4.78
N PHE A 53 8.04 -9.01 -4.00
CA PHE A 53 8.08 -9.80 -2.77
C PHE A 53 6.71 -10.45 -2.53
N VAL A 54 6.70 -11.48 -1.68
CA VAL A 54 5.49 -12.26 -1.39
C VAL A 54 4.93 -11.88 -0.03
N VAL A 55 3.61 -11.73 0.05
CA VAL A 55 2.89 -11.49 1.31
C VAL A 55 1.93 -12.65 1.55
N HIS A 56 2.01 -13.21 2.75
CA HIS A 56 1.10 -14.27 3.19
C HIS A 56 -0.11 -13.62 3.85
N MET A 57 -1.28 -13.88 3.29
CA MET A 57 -2.54 -13.25 3.67
C MET A 57 -3.45 -14.26 4.38
N ASP A 58 -4.28 -13.77 5.27
CA ASP A 58 -5.36 -14.56 5.87
C ASP A 58 -6.59 -13.67 6.01
N ARG A 59 -7.66 -14.05 5.34
CA ARG A 59 -8.91 -13.31 5.27
C ARG A 59 -10.02 -13.97 6.09
N GLU A 60 -9.74 -15.13 6.66
CA GLU A 60 -10.76 -15.92 7.36
C GLU A 60 -11.44 -15.14 8.49
N SER A 61 -10.64 -14.43 9.31
CA SER A 61 -11.17 -13.69 10.45
C SER A 61 -12.02 -12.48 10.06
N LEU A 62 -11.93 -12.00 8.83
CA LEU A 62 -12.73 -10.88 8.34
C LEU A 62 -14.14 -11.32 7.99
N ASN A 63 -14.34 -12.61 7.73
CA ASN A 63 -15.63 -13.21 7.42
C ASN A 63 -16.38 -12.51 6.26
N ASP A 64 -15.63 -12.09 5.24
CA ASP A 64 -16.18 -11.39 4.06
C ASP A 64 -16.13 -12.26 2.80
N TYR A 65 -14.96 -12.62 2.29
CA TYR A 65 -14.79 -13.46 1.11
C TYR A 65 -14.20 -14.81 1.49
N PRO A 66 -14.63 -15.91 0.85
CA PRO A 66 -14.20 -17.26 1.23
C PRO A 66 -12.82 -17.62 0.64
N MET A 67 -11.81 -16.80 0.92
CA MET A 67 -10.46 -17.01 0.42
C MET A 67 -9.54 -17.67 1.43
N GLY A 68 -9.83 -17.55 2.74
CA GLY A 68 -8.99 -18.11 3.80
C GLY A 68 -7.56 -17.61 3.75
N LYS A 69 -6.61 -18.53 3.74
CA LYS A 69 -5.17 -18.22 3.64
C LYS A 69 -4.73 -18.28 2.19
N TYR A 70 -4.00 -17.27 1.74
CA TYR A 70 -3.51 -17.19 0.37
C TYR A 70 -2.28 -16.28 0.32
N ASP A 71 -1.55 -16.37 -0.78
CA ASP A 71 -0.36 -15.53 -1.00
C ASP A 71 -0.64 -14.55 -2.14
N VAL A 72 -0.05 -13.36 -2.03
CA VAL A 72 0.00 -12.42 -3.13
C VAL A 72 1.44 -12.02 -3.37
N THR A 73 1.76 -11.71 -4.62
CA THR A 73 3.05 -11.13 -5.00
C THR A 73 2.85 -9.63 -5.16
N VAL A 74 3.64 -8.85 -4.44
CA VAL A 74 3.70 -7.41 -4.59
C VAL A 74 4.73 -7.12 -5.68
N ILE A 75 4.33 -6.35 -6.69
CA ILE A 75 5.17 -5.99 -7.84
C ILE A 75 5.31 -4.48 -7.86
N ILE A 76 6.52 -3.98 -7.68
CA ILE A 76 6.78 -2.54 -7.66
C ILE A 76 6.64 -1.99 -9.09
N THR A 77 5.73 -1.04 -9.28
CA THR A 77 5.44 -0.44 -10.59
C THR A 77 6.12 0.90 -10.79
N LYS A 78 6.28 1.68 -9.70
CA LYS A 78 7.00 2.97 -9.74
C LYS A 78 7.87 3.09 -8.52
N PHE A 79 9.06 3.66 -8.70
CA PHE A 79 10.02 3.81 -7.61
C PHE A 79 10.89 5.03 -7.85
N GLU A 80 10.86 5.97 -6.89
CA GLU A 80 11.77 7.12 -6.84
C GLU A 80 12.28 7.18 -5.41
N GLN A 81 13.59 7.06 -5.25
CA GLN A 81 14.21 6.96 -3.92
C GLN A 81 13.73 8.08 -2.98
N ASP A 82 13.24 7.70 -1.82
CA ASP A 82 12.75 8.59 -0.76
C ASP A 82 11.57 9.51 -1.16
N ALA A 83 10.95 9.28 -2.31
CA ALA A 83 9.90 10.14 -2.84
C ALA A 83 8.63 9.40 -3.28
N LEU A 84 8.76 8.21 -3.87
CA LEU A 84 7.60 7.50 -4.42
C LEU A 84 7.83 6.00 -4.46
N ILE A 85 6.86 5.25 -3.96
CA ILE A 85 6.78 3.80 -4.18
C ILE A 85 5.34 3.44 -4.50
N GLU A 86 5.14 2.73 -5.60
CA GLU A 86 3.85 2.27 -6.06
C GLU A 86 3.95 0.80 -6.41
N TRP A 87 2.90 0.05 -6.15
CA TRP A 87 2.87 -1.37 -6.49
C TRP A 87 1.48 -1.83 -6.89
N THR A 88 1.46 -2.96 -7.57
CA THR A 88 0.25 -3.74 -7.80
C THR A 88 0.44 -5.12 -7.17
N ILE A 89 -0.63 -5.89 -7.11
CA ILE A 89 -0.57 -7.24 -6.56
C ILE A 89 -1.04 -8.27 -7.59
N SER A 90 -0.42 -9.45 -7.55
CA SER A 90 -0.79 -10.60 -8.35
C SER A 90 -0.99 -11.80 -7.41
N GLY A 91 -2.03 -12.57 -7.63
CA GLY A 91 -2.36 -13.70 -6.77
C GLY A 91 -3.28 -14.68 -7.45
N GLN A 92 -4.29 -15.17 -6.72
CA GLN A 92 -5.24 -16.17 -7.23
C GLN A 92 -6.14 -15.63 -8.34
N VAL A 93 -6.40 -14.32 -8.35
CA VAL A 93 -7.25 -13.71 -9.37
C VAL A 93 -6.44 -13.52 -10.66
N GLN A 94 -6.88 -14.17 -11.74
CA GLN A 94 -6.21 -14.12 -13.03
C GLN A 94 -7.19 -13.78 -14.14
N PRO A 95 -6.78 -12.90 -15.10
CA PRO A 95 -5.53 -12.14 -15.09
C PRO A 95 -5.47 -11.14 -13.93
N PRO A 96 -4.29 -10.60 -13.61
CA PRO A 96 -4.15 -9.63 -12.51
C PRO A 96 -5.09 -8.44 -12.66
N ILE A 97 -5.60 -7.94 -11.54
CA ILE A 97 -6.60 -6.87 -11.51
C ILE A 97 -6.03 -5.54 -11.98
N ARG A 98 -4.78 -5.26 -11.69
CA ARG A 98 -4.04 -4.03 -12.03
C ARG A 98 -4.51 -2.79 -11.27
N HIS A 99 -5.01 -2.97 -10.05
CA HIS A 99 -5.21 -1.86 -9.13
C HIS A 99 -3.87 -1.50 -8.49
N LEU A 100 -3.73 -0.24 -8.09
CA LEU A 100 -2.46 0.32 -7.67
C LEU A 100 -2.55 0.88 -6.26
N TYR A 101 -1.50 0.65 -5.48
CA TYR A 101 -1.32 1.20 -4.14
C TYR A 101 -0.03 2.00 -4.14
N GLY A 102 0.02 3.10 -3.43
CA GLY A 102 1.27 3.84 -3.40
C GLY A 102 1.37 4.86 -2.29
N TYR A 103 2.60 5.33 -2.11
CA TYR A 103 2.94 6.39 -1.18
C TYR A 103 3.84 7.40 -1.89
N ARG A 104 3.49 8.67 -1.72
CA ARG A 104 4.30 9.78 -2.20
C ARG A 104 4.76 10.56 -0.98
N LEU A 105 6.08 10.86 -0.92
CA LEU A 105 6.69 11.53 0.20
C LEU A 105 7.24 12.88 -0.24
N LYS A 106 6.96 13.92 0.56
CA LYS A 106 7.48 15.26 0.35
C LYS A 106 8.11 15.75 1.65
N ALA A 107 9.40 16.10 1.60
CA ALA A 107 10.09 16.64 2.77
C ALA A 107 9.39 17.91 3.27
N GLY A 108 9.24 18.03 4.58
CA GLY A 108 8.64 19.18 5.21
C GLY A 108 9.53 20.41 5.17
N GLU A 109 8.91 21.58 5.22
CA GLU A 109 9.56 22.88 5.19
C GLU A 109 9.08 23.72 6.37
N GLY A 110 9.88 24.71 6.79
CA GLY A 110 9.52 25.62 7.87
C GLY A 110 9.30 24.88 9.18
N GLU A 111 8.11 24.98 9.74
CA GLU A 111 7.76 24.33 11.02
C GLU A 111 7.78 22.80 10.90
N ASP A 112 7.63 22.26 9.69
CA ASP A 112 7.63 20.83 9.42
C ASP A 112 8.99 20.31 8.96
N GLU A 113 10.03 21.13 9.05
CA GLU A 113 11.39 20.72 8.68
C GLU A 113 11.83 19.49 9.49
N GLY A 114 12.41 18.51 8.79
CA GLY A 114 12.77 17.23 9.39
C GLY A 114 11.64 16.20 9.37
N GLY A 115 10.42 16.62 9.05
CA GLY A 115 9.28 15.74 8.86
C GLY A 115 8.98 15.48 7.39
N THR A 116 7.88 14.79 7.15
CA THR A 116 7.47 14.39 5.80
C THR A 116 5.97 14.48 5.66
N LEU A 117 5.50 15.10 4.57
CA LEU A 117 4.11 14.98 4.17
C LEU A 117 3.97 13.69 3.36
N VAL A 118 3.22 12.74 3.88
CA VAL A 118 3.00 11.43 3.23
C VAL A 118 1.61 11.40 2.63
N THR A 119 1.54 11.10 1.34
CA THR A 119 0.28 10.85 0.63
C THR A 119 0.16 9.37 0.35
N SER A 120 -0.89 8.74 0.87
CA SER A 120 -1.23 7.35 0.57
C SER A 120 -2.34 7.35 -0.46
N TYR A 121 -2.22 6.52 -1.50
CA TYR A 121 -3.27 6.43 -2.51
C TYR A 121 -3.58 4.99 -2.90
N TYR A 122 -4.80 4.79 -3.35
CA TYR A 122 -5.29 3.55 -3.94
C TYR A 122 -6.06 3.91 -5.21
N ASP A 123 -5.67 3.32 -6.33
CA ASP A 123 -6.18 3.68 -7.65
C ASP A 123 -6.66 2.41 -8.37
N TRP A 124 -7.93 2.42 -8.79
CA TRP A 124 -8.52 1.30 -9.53
C TRP A 124 -9.04 1.74 -10.90
N SER A 125 -8.53 2.85 -11.42
CA SER A 125 -8.96 3.40 -12.71
C SER A 125 -8.54 2.56 -13.91
N GLU A 126 -7.53 1.70 -13.73
CA GLU A 126 -6.98 0.88 -14.82
C GLU A 126 -7.44 -0.57 -14.82
N ILE A 127 -8.40 -0.94 -13.95
CA ILE A 127 -8.93 -2.30 -13.92
C ILE A 127 -9.80 -2.54 -15.16
N GLU A 128 -9.89 -3.82 -15.58
CA GLU A 128 -10.74 -4.20 -16.70
C GLU A 128 -12.21 -4.08 -16.32
N GLU A 129 -13.08 -3.86 -17.33
CA GLU A 129 -14.52 -3.71 -17.12
C GLU A 129 -15.16 -4.90 -16.39
N ARG A 130 -14.70 -6.12 -16.64
CA ARG A 130 -15.22 -7.29 -15.94
C ARG A 130 -15.03 -7.23 -14.44
N TYR A 131 -13.93 -6.63 -13.97
CA TYR A 131 -13.67 -6.43 -12.55
C TYR A 131 -14.53 -5.29 -12.01
N ARG A 132 -14.70 -4.23 -12.81
CA ARG A 132 -15.56 -3.11 -12.45
C ARG A 132 -17.03 -3.57 -12.36
N ASP A 133 -17.45 -4.40 -13.28
CA ASP A 133 -18.81 -4.94 -13.33
C ASP A 133 -19.10 -5.88 -12.15
N ALA A 134 -18.07 -6.48 -11.57
CA ALA A 134 -18.24 -7.35 -10.40
C ALA A 134 -18.72 -6.57 -9.15
N GLY A 135 -18.55 -5.24 -9.14
CA GLY A 135 -19.08 -4.38 -8.09
C GLY A 135 -18.35 -4.45 -6.75
N ILE A 136 -17.15 -5.01 -6.72
CA ILE A 136 -16.38 -5.17 -5.47
C ILE A 136 -15.32 -4.09 -5.27
N PHE A 137 -15.12 -3.21 -6.24
CA PHE A 137 -14.12 -2.14 -6.16
C PHE A 137 -14.74 -0.81 -5.76
N PRO A 138 -14.07 -0.03 -4.87
CA PRO A 138 -12.74 -0.27 -4.28
C PRO A 138 -12.77 -1.40 -3.24
N VAL A 139 -11.70 -2.20 -3.21
CA VAL A 139 -11.60 -3.32 -2.26
C VAL A 139 -11.17 -2.87 -0.86
N ILE A 140 -10.71 -1.63 -0.73
CA ILE A 140 -10.39 -1.02 0.57
C ILE A 140 -11.11 0.33 0.66
N PRO A 141 -11.65 0.69 1.83
CA PRO A 141 -12.24 2.01 2.02
C PRO A 141 -11.17 3.07 2.28
N GLU A 142 -11.51 4.33 2.03
CA GLU A 142 -10.59 5.45 2.28
C GLU A 142 -10.12 5.49 3.74
N ALA A 143 -10.99 5.12 4.68
CA ALA A 143 -10.65 5.08 6.09
C ALA A 143 -9.49 4.12 6.40
N SER A 144 -9.34 3.05 5.61
CA SER A 144 -8.21 2.11 5.78
C SER A 144 -6.88 2.78 5.44
N LEU A 145 -6.85 3.64 4.44
CA LEU A 145 -5.64 4.41 4.11
C LEU A 145 -5.25 5.35 5.25
N ARG A 146 -6.23 6.00 5.87
CA ARG A 146 -5.98 6.87 7.03
C ARG A 146 -5.45 6.10 8.21
N ALA A 147 -6.04 4.94 8.49
CA ALA A 147 -5.60 4.08 9.60
C ALA A 147 -4.16 3.60 9.39
N THR A 148 -3.83 3.20 8.17
CA THR A 148 -2.48 2.77 7.81
C THR A 148 -1.47 3.90 8.01
N LEU A 149 -1.79 5.13 7.62
CA LEU A 149 -0.91 6.29 7.85
C LEU A 149 -0.69 6.55 9.34
N GLY A 150 -1.72 6.34 10.18
CA GLY A 150 -1.58 6.46 11.63
C GLY A 150 -0.63 5.42 12.22
N ILE A 151 -0.72 4.18 11.74
CA ILE A 151 0.16 3.10 12.17
C ILE A 151 1.59 3.36 11.68
N LEU A 152 1.74 3.83 10.43
CA LEU A 152 3.04 4.23 9.90
C LEU A 152 3.68 5.29 10.77
N ALA A 153 2.94 6.34 11.11
CA ALA A 153 3.44 7.41 11.97
C ALA A 153 3.95 6.85 13.31
N ARG A 154 3.17 5.97 13.94
CA ARG A 154 3.55 5.35 15.20
C ARG A 154 4.84 4.56 15.11
N ASN A 155 5.10 3.94 13.96
CA ASN A 155 6.29 3.10 13.77
C ASN A 155 7.57 3.92 13.52
N VAL A 156 7.46 5.15 13.03
CA VAL A 156 8.63 5.95 12.61
C VAL A 156 8.86 7.21 13.45
N GLU A 157 7.87 7.66 14.20
CA GLU A 157 7.99 8.85 15.07
C GLU A 157 8.70 8.56 16.43
#